data_b9bf86807788ac26f46709caee65c0d7
#
_entry.id   b9bf86807788ac26f46709caee65c0d7
#
_cell.length_a   1.000
_cell.length_b   1.000
_cell.length_c   1.000
_cell.angle_alpha   90.00
_cell.angle_beta   90.00
_cell.angle_gamma   90.00
#
_symmetry.space_group_name_H-M   'P 1'
#
loop_
_entity.id
_entity.type
_entity.pdbx_description
1 polymer ?
#
loop_
_entity_poly.entity_id
_entity_poly.type
_entity_poly.pdbx_seq_one_letter_code
_entity_poly.pdbx_strand_id
1 'polypeptide(L)'
;LITSLEGDEYALEEMNIAARRQEVDEQMEESIAHVKNVDIKGAAEVLEPLTGLIEELVIDLGKELDSYKQFKEKWRESYNELQRLTDVYQNTMKEYHRLITEFVIDEEEVVISKKYEEFKQIQKDANDLIEQMESGHFAYANMLEHVENLYDRMMQHDTYLEEFEKQKEDIDTKNQKTEELLENINIVLLEIKSEIKNEHLPLVNDSYRDYIADSYNKVEEIKHFKAHKPVVLNELCAKVEGARDVIYKLYDNVHNMIVTAGMVEDAIVYANRYRSMFLEVNTELTKAEVLFRNGEYRNALQVAVDILERLEPGKYEELIKRKEIKSA
;
A
#
# COMPACT_ATOMS: atom_id res chain seq x y z
N LEU A 1 54.95 7.03 -5.54
CA LEU A 1 53.91 5.98 -5.56
C LEU A 1 54.04 5.06 -4.35
N ILE A 2 55.18 4.40 -4.13
CA ILE A 2 55.40 3.50 -2.98
C ILE A 2 55.03 4.21 -1.65
N THR A 3 55.55 5.44 -1.44
CA THR A 3 55.26 6.24 -0.23
C THR A 3 53.75 6.55 -0.07
N SER A 4 52.98 6.57 -1.14
CA SER A 4 51.54 6.79 -1.09
C SER A 4 50.74 5.54 -0.69
N LEU A 5 51.39 4.36 -0.74
CA LEU A 5 50.86 3.05 -0.37
C LEU A 5 51.49 2.49 0.92
N GLU A 6 52.37 3.26 1.62
CA GLU A 6 53.09 2.82 2.82
C GLU A 6 52.17 2.38 3.99
N GLY A 7 50.87 2.58 3.89
CA GLY A 7 49.86 2.07 4.86
C GLY A 7 49.29 0.70 4.50
N ASP A 8 49.67 0.13 3.35
CA ASP A 8 49.19 -1.14 2.85
C ASP A 8 50.36 -2.10 2.57
N GLU A 9 50.91 -2.62 3.67
CA GLU A 9 52.06 -3.53 3.62
C GLU A 9 51.76 -4.79 2.82
N TYR A 10 50.50 -5.28 2.85
CA TYR A 10 50.09 -6.51 2.16
C TYR A 10 50.02 -6.33 0.62
N ALA A 11 49.45 -5.24 0.14
CA ALA A 11 49.42 -4.98 -1.29
C ALA A 11 50.85 -4.86 -1.87
N LEU A 12 51.74 -4.26 -1.13
CA LEU A 12 53.14 -4.14 -1.51
C LEU A 12 53.87 -5.51 -1.45
N GLU A 13 53.51 -6.41 -0.52
CA GLU A 13 54.01 -7.80 -0.47
C GLU A 13 53.48 -8.64 -1.61
N GLU A 14 52.14 -8.61 -1.88
CA GLU A 14 51.52 -9.38 -2.93
C GLU A 14 52.07 -9.00 -4.31
N MET A 15 52.31 -7.74 -4.56
CA MET A 15 52.96 -7.23 -5.75
C MET A 15 54.46 -7.52 -5.81
N ASN A 16 55.00 -8.13 -4.75
CA ASN A 16 56.41 -8.45 -4.61
C ASN A 16 57.33 -7.25 -4.83
N ILE A 17 56.87 -6.08 -4.34
CA ILE A 17 57.52 -4.78 -4.60
C ILE A 17 58.97 -4.77 -4.05
N ALA A 18 59.18 -5.37 -2.89
CA ALA A 18 60.54 -5.43 -2.27
C ALA A 18 61.52 -6.16 -3.18
N ALA A 19 61.15 -7.33 -3.73
CA ALA A 19 62.02 -8.11 -4.63
C ALA A 19 62.23 -7.41 -5.96
N ARG A 20 61.16 -6.85 -6.54
CA ARG A 20 61.22 -6.08 -7.81
C ARG A 20 62.10 -4.83 -7.65
N ARG A 21 62.01 -4.16 -6.53
CA ARG A 21 62.86 -3.02 -6.20
C ARG A 21 64.32 -3.44 -6.07
N GLN A 22 64.59 -4.55 -5.38
CA GLN A 22 65.93 -5.09 -5.23
C GLN A 22 66.54 -5.44 -6.62
N GLU A 23 65.76 -6.06 -7.50
CA GLU A 23 66.20 -6.38 -8.86
C GLU A 23 66.51 -5.11 -9.66
N VAL A 24 65.71 -4.06 -9.53
CA VAL A 24 65.98 -2.75 -10.15
C VAL A 24 67.29 -2.15 -9.57
N ASP A 25 67.51 -2.18 -8.24
CA ASP A 25 68.66 -1.65 -7.60
C ASP A 25 69.96 -2.43 -8.05
N GLU A 26 69.88 -3.77 -8.13
CA GLU A 26 70.97 -4.64 -8.56
C GLU A 26 71.34 -4.35 -10.03
N GLN A 27 70.39 -4.29 -10.93
CA GLN A 27 70.61 -3.97 -12.35
C GLN A 27 71.15 -2.53 -12.53
N MET A 28 70.69 -1.59 -11.70
CA MET A 28 71.20 -0.23 -11.73
C MET A 28 72.67 -0.16 -11.27
N GLU A 29 73.06 -0.91 -10.20
CA GLU A 29 74.45 -1.03 -9.78
C GLU A 29 75.35 -1.68 -10.84
N GLU A 30 74.84 -2.73 -11.53
CA GLU A 30 75.55 -3.39 -12.61
C GLU A 30 75.78 -2.42 -13.80
N SER A 31 74.75 -1.68 -14.21
CA SER A 31 74.88 -0.65 -15.26
C SER A 31 75.89 0.42 -14.88
N ILE A 32 75.87 0.89 -13.61
CA ILE A 32 76.90 1.87 -13.08
C ILE A 32 78.32 1.30 -13.13
N ALA A 33 78.46 0.00 -12.84
CA ALA A 33 79.78 -0.67 -12.94
C ALA A 33 80.30 -0.73 -14.35
N HIS A 34 79.49 -1.05 -15.33
CA HIS A 34 79.80 -1.01 -16.78
C HIS A 34 80.22 0.39 -17.23
N VAL A 35 79.46 1.42 -16.83
CA VAL A 35 79.86 2.83 -17.08
C VAL A 35 81.20 3.22 -16.50
N LYS A 36 81.50 2.82 -15.23
CA LYS A 36 82.78 3.08 -14.61
C LYS A 36 83.97 2.41 -15.31
N ASN A 37 83.73 1.25 -15.94
CA ASN A 37 84.69 0.50 -16.71
C ASN A 37 84.76 0.93 -18.20
N VAL A 38 84.02 1.99 -18.59
CA VAL A 38 83.99 2.54 -19.91
C VAL A 38 83.37 1.52 -20.94
N ASP A 39 82.60 0.55 -20.47
CA ASP A 39 81.87 -0.42 -21.27
C ASP A 39 80.46 0.12 -21.54
N ILE A 40 80.33 0.99 -22.52
CA ILE A 40 79.09 1.64 -22.91
C ILE A 40 78.08 0.64 -23.49
N LYS A 41 78.55 -0.41 -24.16
CA LYS A 41 77.68 -1.42 -24.75
C LYS A 41 77.05 -2.33 -23.70
N GLY A 42 77.83 -2.82 -22.75
CA GLY A 42 77.37 -3.57 -21.60
C GLY A 42 76.38 -2.78 -20.74
N ALA A 43 76.67 -1.49 -20.51
CA ALA A 43 75.70 -0.62 -19.82
C ALA A 43 74.38 -0.46 -20.56
N ALA A 44 74.37 -0.37 -21.89
CA ALA A 44 73.15 -0.26 -22.68
C ALA A 44 72.33 -1.55 -22.66
N GLU A 45 73.00 -2.72 -22.69
CA GLU A 45 72.33 -4.05 -22.64
C GLU A 45 71.65 -4.31 -21.29
N VAL A 46 72.06 -3.71 -20.19
CA VAL A 46 71.41 -3.75 -18.86
C VAL A 46 70.35 -2.68 -18.72
N LEU A 47 70.56 -1.47 -19.25
CA LEU A 47 69.60 -0.38 -19.12
C LEU A 47 68.27 -0.60 -19.84
N GLU A 48 68.25 -1.32 -20.98
CA GLU A 48 67.04 -1.59 -21.74
C GLU A 48 66.03 -2.44 -20.94
N PRO A 49 66.41 -3.62 -20.42
CA PRO A 49 65.50 -4.40 -19.54
C PRO A 49 65.14 -3.68 -18.24
N LEU A 50 66.10 -2.93 -17.63
CA LEU A 50 65.85 -2.15 -16.45
C LEU A 50 64.74 -1.09 -16.65
N THR A 51 64.73 -0.43 -17.81
CA THR A 51 63.69 0.54 -18.13
C THR A 51 62.34 -0.16 -18.21
N GLY A 52 62.25 -1.34 -18.83
CA GLY A 52 61.03 -2.14 -18.86
C GLY A 52 60.52 -2.53 -17.49
N LEU A 53 61.39 -3.01 -16.59
CA LEU A 53 61.02 -3.36 -15.23
C LEU A 53 60.51 -2.15 -14.44
N ILE A 54 61.10 -0.98 -14.58
CA ILE A 54 60.65 0.24 -13.94
C ILE A 54 59.27 0.68 -14.48
N GLU A 55 59.09 0.64 -15.81
CA GLU A 55 57.83 0.99 -16.43
C GLU A 55 56.67 0.08 -15.95
N GLU A 56 56.89 -1.24 -15.93
CA GLU A 56 55.90 -2.20 -15.43
C GLU A 56 55.59 -1.93 -13.94
N LEU A 57 56.61 -1.72 -13.13
CA LEU A 57 56.42 -1.41 -11.70
C LEU A 57 55.61 -0.13 -11.49
N VAL A 58 55.88 0.91 -12.26
CA VAL A 58 55.17 2.19 -12.19
C VAL A 58 53.73 2.03 -12.62
N ILE A 59 53.46 1.23 -13.67
CA ILE A 59 52.08 0.95 -14.12
C ILE A 59 51.32 0.21 -13.05
N ASP A 60 51.86 -0.86 -12.48
CA ASP A 60 51.17 -1.67 -11.48
C ASP A 60 50.89 -0.89 -10.19
N LEU A 61 51.88 -0.15 -9.68
CA LEU A 61 51.68 0.75 -8.54
C LEU A 61 50.71 1.88 -8.82
N GLY A 62 50.68 2.38 -10.05
CA GLY A 62 49.70 3.38 -10.50
C GLY A 62 48.27 2.83 -10.47
N LYS A 63 48.09 1.62 -10.97
CA LYS A 63 46.77 0.94 -10.93
C LYS A 63 46.29 0.73 -9.49
N GLU A 64 47.16 0.23 -8.60
CA GLU A 64 46.80 -0.03 -7.22
C GLU A 64 46.47 1.27 -6.46
N LEU A 65 47.22 2.35 -6.69
CA LEU A 65 46.92 3.66 -6.10
C LEU A 65 45.54 4.23 -6.60
N ASP A 66 45.25 4.04 -7.86
CA ASP A 66 43.95 4.46 -8.44
C ASP A 66 42.83 3.60 -7.89
N SER A 67 43.02 2.28 -7.75
CA SER A 67 42.09 1.37 -7.09
C SER A 67 41.84 1.75 -5.63
N TYR A 68 42.87 2.14 -4.90
CA TYR A 68 42.75 2.64 -3.52
C TYR A 68 41.86 3.88 -3.42
N LYS A 69 42.02 4.86 -4.33
CA LYS A 69 41.22 6.08 -4.32
C LYS A 69 39.74 5.77 -4.63
N GLN A 70 39.50 4.94 -5.66
CA GLN A 70 38.17 4.54 -6.07
C GLN A 70 37.48 3.67 -5.01
N PHE A 71 38.25 2.74 -4.40
CA PHE A 71 37.75 1.91 -3.31
C PHE A 71 37.29 2.76 -2.12
N LYS A 72 38.06 3.75 -1.70
CA LYS A 72 37.71 4.61 -0.54
C LYS A 72 36.41 5.38 -0.78
N GLU A 73 36.15 5.84 -2.00
CA GLU A 73 34.93 6.53 -2.37
C GLU A 73 33.75 5.55 -2.45
N LYS A 74 33.91 4.45 -3.18
CA LYS A 74 32.89 3.41 -3.37
C LYS A 74 32.52 2.70 -2.07
N TRP A 75 33.49 2.41 -1.22
CA TRP A 75 33.22 1.83 0.10
C TRP A 75 32.34 2.73 0.96
N ARG A 76 32.61 4.03 0.96
CA ARG A 76 31.81 5.00 1.71
C ARG A 76 30.36 5.05 1.18
N GLU A 77 30.17 5.07 -0.14
CA GLU A 77 28.85 5.02 -0.76
C GLU A 77 28.11 3.73 -0.40
N SER A 78 28.78 2.59 -0.57
CA SER A 78 28.22 1.26 -0.29
C SER A 78 27.84 1.09 1.19
N TYR A 79 28.66 1.56 2.11
CA TYR A 79 28.37 1.48 3.54
C TYR A 79 27.18 2.35 3.95
N ASN A 80 27.07 3.56 3.41
CA ASN A 80 25.91 4.42 3.63
C ASN A 80 24.63 3.78 3.09
N GLU A 81 24.71 3.17 1.91
CA GLU A 81 23.59 2.49 1.28
C GLU A 81 23.16 1.24 2.07
N LEU A 82 24.11 0.47 2.57
CA LEU A 82 23.85 -0.67 3.44
C LEU A 82 23.08 -0.26 4.71
N GLN A 83 23.50 0.85 5.33
CA GLN A 83 22.82 1.39 6.53
C GLN A 83 21.39 1.83 6.16
N ARG A 84 21.23 2.58 5.06
CA ARG A 84 19.93 3.03 4.59
C ARG A 84 18.97 1.84 4.37
N LEU A 85 19.41 0.84 3.62
CA LEU A 85 18.63 -0.36 3.35
C LEU A 85 18.31 -1.15 4.62
N THR A 86 19.24 -1.21 5.57
CA THR A 86 19.00 -1.88 6.85
C THR A 86 17.83 -1.25 7.60
N ASP A 87 17.81 0.08 7.70
CA ASP A 87 16.73 0.81 8.37
C ASP A 87 15.40 0.68 7.62
N VAL A 88 15.43 0.77 6.29
CA VAL A 88 14.24 0.60 5.45
C VAL A 88 13.68 -0.81 5.61
N TYR A 89 14.49 -1.86 5.48
CA TYR A 89 14.03 -3.24 5.65
C TYR A 89 13.48 -3.53 7.03
N GLN A 90 14.05 -2.98 8.09
CA GLN A 90 13.50 -3.14 9.45
C GLN A 90 12.07 -2.63 9.54
N ASN A 91 11.77 -1.48 8.93
CA ASN A 91 10.43 -0.92 8.91
C ASN A 91 9.50 -1.69 7.97
N THR A 92 9.96 -2.01 6.76
CA THR A 92 9.23 -2.79 5.76
C THR A 92 8.81 -4.15 6.31
N MET A 93 9.69 -4.85 7.04
CA MET A 93 9.37 -6.15 7.63
C MET A 93 8.35 -6.06 8.77
N LYS A 94 8.34 -4.96 9.54
CA LYS A 94 7.26 -4.72 10.53
C LYS A 94 5.91 -4.56 9.85
N GLU A 95 5.85 -3.77 8.77
CA GLU A 95 4.64 -3.58 7.98
C GLU A 95 4.19 -4.88 7.30
N TYR A 96 5.11 -5.65 6.73
CA TYR A 96 4.82 -6.96 6.17
C TYR A 96 4.19 -7.89 7.22
N HIS A 97 4.76 -7.98 8.43
CA HIS A 97 4.20 -8.80 9.50
C HIS A 97 2.82 -8.31 9.94
N ARG A 98 2.57 -6.98 9.97
CA ARG A 98 1.24 -6.43 10.21
C ARG A 98 0.25 -6.91 9.15
N LEU A 99 0.62 -6.74 7.88
CA LEU A 99 -0.26 -7.08 6.76
C LEU A 99 -0.63 -8.57 6.74
N ILE A 100 0.33 -9.50 6.88
CA ILE A 100 0.05 -10.94 6.90
C ILE A 100 -0.74 -11.39 8.14
N THR A 101 -0.68 -10.62 9.23
CA THR A 101 -1.48 -10.88 10.43
C THR A 101 -2.92 -10.42 10.25
N GLU A 102 -3.12 -9.33 9.53
CA GLU A 102 -4.43 -8.72 9.32
C GLU A 102 -5.16 -9.29 8.11
N PHE A 103 -4.44 -9.57 7.03
CA PHE A 103 -5.00 -9.95 5.73
C PHE A 103 -4.37 -11.23 5.19
N VAL A 104 -5.16 -11.98 4.44
CA VAL A 104 -4.64 -13.07 3.62
C VAL A 104 -3.99 -12.46 2.39
N ILE A 105 -2.66 -12.59 2.30
CA ILE A 105 -1.84 -12.09 1.20
C ILE A 105 -1.27 -13.30 0.46
N ASP A 106 -1.28 -13.27 -0.85
CA ASP A 106 -0.63 -14.29 -1.66
C ASP A 106 0.89 -14.13 -1.55
N GLU A 107 1.56 -15.15 -1.00
CA GLU A 107 3.02 -15.14 -0.84
C GLU A 107 3.77 -15.13 -2.18
N GLU A 108 3.12 -15.51 -3.28
CA GLU A 108 3.71 -15.45 -4.62
C GLU A 108 3.69 -14.01 -5.17
N GLU A 109 2.71 -13.19 -4.77
CA GLU A 109 2.62 -11.79 -5.15
C GLU A 109 3.54 -10.90 -4.29
N VAL A 110 3.81 -11.27 -3.04
CA VAL A 110 4.62 -10.47 -2.12
C VAL A 110 6.01 -11.07 -1.95
N VAL A 111 6.92 -10.66 -2.82
CA VAL A 111 8.30 -11.18 -2.89
C VAL A 111 9.20 -10.64 -1.76
N ILE A 112 8.72 -9.67 -0.95
CA ILE A 112 9.55 -8.93 0.00
C ILE A 112 10.26 -9.79 1.06
N SER A 113 9.62 -10.88 1.53
CA SER A 113 10.24 -11.78 2.50
C SER A 113 11.45 -12.51 1.93
N LYS A 114 11.36 -12.96 0.67
CA LYS A 114 12.49 -13.60 -0.05
C LYS A 114 13.61 -12.59 -0.29
N LYS A 115 13.26 -11.35 -0.67
CA LYS A 115 14.22 -10.27 -0.90
C LYS A 115 14.91 -9.83 0.39
N TYR A 116 14.23 -9.90 1.52
CA TYR A 116 14.86 -9.67 2.82
C TYR A 116 15.90 -10.74 3.16
N GLU A 117 15.68 -12.01 2.83
CA GLU A 117 16.70 -13.04 3.03
C GLU A 117 17.90 -12.84 2.08
N GLU A 118 17.69 -12.40 0.84
CA GLU A 118 18.76 -12.00 -0.08
C GLU A 118 19.56 -10.81 0.50
N PHE A 119 18.86 -9.83 1.09
CA PHE A 119 19.51 -8.68 1.74
C PHE A 119 20.36 -9.10 2.97
N LYS A 120 19.89 -10.06 3.76
CA LYS A 120 20.71 -10.61 4.86
C LYS A 120 22.01 -11.24 4.37
N GLN A 121 21.99 -11.87 3.19
CA GLN A 121 23.21 -12.38 2.58
C GLN A 121 24.14 -11.25 2.17
N ILE A 122 23.62 -10.13 1.64
CA ILE A 122 24.39 -8.93 1.34
C ILE A 122 25.02 -8.35 2.60
N GLN A 123 24.29 -8.28 3.72
CA GLN A 123 24.84 -7.83 5.01
C GLN A 123 25.96 -8.74 5.49
N LYS A 124 25.84 -10.05 5.30
CA LYS A 124 26.90 -10.99 5.65
C LYS A 124 28.14 -10.77 4.78
N ASP A 125 27.96 -10.68 3.46
CA ASP A 125 29.06 -10.43 2.52
C ASP A 125 29.77 -9.11 2.83
N ALA A 126 29.03 -8.06 3.24
CA ALA A 126 29.60 -6.80 3.68
C ALA A 126 30.41 -6.93 4.98
N ASN A 127 29.95 -7.73 5.95
CA ASN A 127 30.71 -7.99 7.17
C ASN A 127 31.98 -8.79 6.88
N ASP A 128 31.92 -9.78 5.99
CA ASP A 128 33.10 -10.55 5.57
C ASP A 128 34.14 -9.62 4.90
N LEU A 129 33.69 -8.62 4.11
CA LEU A 129 34.59 -7.60 3.56
C LEU A 129 35.21 -6.71 4.65
N ILE A 130 34.44 -6.32 5.67
CA ILE A 130 34.97 -5.56 6.82
C ILE A 130 36.04 -6.35 7.55
N GLU A 131 35.83 -7.65 7.82
CA GLU A 131 36.81 -8.52 8.46
C GLU A 131 38.06 -8.67 7.60
N GLN A 132 37.95 -8.77 6.28
CA GLN A 132 39.11 -8.77 5.38
C GLN A 132 39.86 -7.46 5.42
N MET A 133 39.19 -6.30 5.47
CA MET A 133 39.83 -5.00 5.62
C MET A 133 40.58 -4.87 6.95
N GLU A 134 39.98 -5.38 8.03
CA GLU A 134 40.61 -5.37 9.37
C GLU A 134 41.83 -6.30 9.44
N SER A 135 41.87 -7.37 8.64
CA SER A 135 43.01 -8.28 8.56
C SER A 135 44.25 -7.62 7.92
N GLY A 136 44.05 -6.57 7.13
CA GLY A 136 45.10 -5.87 6.38
C GLY A 136 45.72 -6.69 5.23
N HIS A 137 45.10 -7.85 4.89
CA HIS A 137 45.64 -8.80 3.89
C HIS A 137 44.79 -8.79 2.64
N PHE A 138 44.90 -7.73 1.82
CA PHE A 138 44.13 -7.57 0.60
C PHE A 138 44.79 -6.60 -0.38
N ALA A 139 44.49 -6.79 -1.69
CA ALA A 139 44.78 -5.81 -2.72
C ALA A 139 43.56 -4.94 -2.99
N TYR A 140 43.75 -3.63 -3.14
CA TYR A 140 42.63 -2.69 -3.36
C TYR A 140 41.87 -2.93 -4.65
N ALA A 141 42.55 -3.40 -5.71
CA ALA A 141 41.91 -3.76 -6.94
C ALA A 141 40.85 -4.87 -6.76
N ASN A 142 41.17 -5.92 -5.99
CA ASN A 142 40.23 -7.01 -5.72
C ASN A 142 39.08 -6.55 -4.80
N MET A 143 39.39 -5.75 -3.79
CA MET A 143 38.37 -5.21 -2.89
C MET A 143 37.43 -4.25 -3.56
N LEU A 144 37.90 -3.46 -4.52
CA LEU A 144 37.06 -2.57 -5.32
C LEU A 144 36.02 -3.37 -6.11
N GLU A 145 36.40 -4.46 -6.78
CA GLU A 145 35.47 -5.33 -7.50
C GLU A 145 34.40 -5.91 -6.59
N HIS A 146 34.77 -6.35 -5.38
CA HIS A 146 33.82 -6.87 -4.41
C HIS A 146 32.84 -5.80 -3.91
N VAL A 147 33.31 -4.60 -3.64
CA VAL A 147 32.48 -3.47 -3.21
C VAL A 147 31.53 -3.01 -4.31
N GLU A 148 31.97 -2.94 -5.56
CA GLU A 148 31.13 -2.61 -6.71
C GLU A 148 30.02 -3.66 -6.89
N ASN A 149 30.35 -4.95 -6.82
CA ASN A 149 29.34 -6.02 -6.88
C ASN A 149 28.35 -5.93 -5.73
N LEU A 150 28.82 -5.63 -4.52
CA LEU A 150 27.93 -5.44 -3.36
C LEU A 150 26.98 -4.26 -3.57
N TYR A 151 27.48 -3.14 -4.07
CA TYR A 151 26.69 -1.95 -4.35
C TYR A 151 25.63 -2.20 -5.43
N ASP A 152 26.01 -2.85 -6.52
CA ASP A 152 25.08 -3.19 -7.62
C ASP A 152 23.96 -4.11 -7.14
N ARG A 153 24.27 -5.08 -6.28
CA ARG A 153 23.26 -5.93 -5.66
C ARG A 153 22.32 -5.14 -4.76
N MET A 154 22.83 -4.21 -3.96
CA MET A 154 22.02 -3.34 -3.09
C MET A 154 21.06 -2.47 -3.90
N MET A 155 21.50 -1.88 -5.00
CA MET A 155 20.67 -1.01 -5.84
C MET A 155 19.45 -1.72 -6.45
N GLN A 156 19.49 -3.04 -6.62
CA GLN A 156 18.36 -3.81 -7.11
C GLN A 156 17.22 -3.90 -6.08
N HIS A 157 17.51 -3.74 -4.79
CA HIS A 157 16.50 -3.86 -3.73
C HIS A 157 15.51 -2.69 -3.70
N ASP A 158 15.87 -1.51 -4.17
CA ASP A 158 14.98 -0.35 -4.18
C ASP A 158 13.70 -0.60 -4.98
N THR A 159 13.80 -1.25 -6.13
CA THR A 159 12.63 -1.60 -6.95
C THR A 159 11.65 -2.49 -6.18
N TYR A 160 12.14 -3.50 -5.45
CA TYR A 160 11.27 -4.39 -4.67
C TYR A 160 10.65 -3.71 -3.45
N LEU A 161 11.37 -2.77 -2.83
CA LEU A 161 10.85 -1.96 -1.73
C LEU A 161 9.75 -1.02 -2.21
N GLU A 162 9.93 -0.38 -3.38
CA GLU A 162 8.90 0.45 -4.00
C GLU A 162 7.65 -0.35 -4.41
N GLU A 163 7.82 -1.55 -4.95
CA GLU A 163 6.71 -2.45 -5.28
C GLU A 163 5.92 -2.85 -4.04
N PHE A 164 6.62 -3.21 -2.96
CA PHE A 164 5.96 -3.55 -1.70
C PHE A 164 5.20 -2.34 -1.11
N GLU A 165 5.77 -1.14 -1.14
CA GLU A 165 5.10 0.06 -0.63
C GLU A 165 3.82 0.36 -1.41
N LYS A 166 3.80 0.18 -2.73
CA LYS A 166 2.59 0.30 -3.56
C LYS A 166 1.54 -0.74 -3.18
N GLN A 167 1.95 -2.00 -3.01
CA GLN A 167 1.03 -3.07 -2.61
C GLN A 167 0.41 -2.79 -1.24
N LYS A 168 1.22 -2.34 -0.28
CA LYS A 168 0.77 -1.92 1.06
C LYS A 168 -0.25 -0.78 0.97
N GLU A 169 0.06 0.27 0.19
CA GLU A 169 -0.83 1.43 0.00
C GLU A 169 -2.17 1.02 -0.62
N ASP A 170 -2.15 0.10 -1.59
CA ASP A 170 -3.36 -0.45 -2.20
C ASP A 170 -4.22 -1.23 -1.19
N ILE A 171 -3.61 -2.07 -0.36
CA ILE A 171 -4.29 -2.82 0.70
C ILE A 171 -4.89 -1.87 1.74
N ASP A 172 -4.10 -0.93 2.25
CA ASP A 172 -4.52 0.03 3.27
C ASP A 172 -5.66 0.92 2.72
N THR A 173 -5.56 1.39 1.48
CA THR A 173 -6.61 2.18 0.81
C THR A 173 -7.91 1.40 0.63
N LYS A 174 -7.83 0.15 0.20
CA LYS A 174 -9.01 -0.73 0.07
C LYS A 174 -9.66 -0.97 1.43
N ASN A 175 -8.85 -1.27 2.45
CA ASN A 175 -9.34 -1.49 3.79
C ASN A 175 -10.03 -0.23 4.34
N GLN A 176 -9.41 0.95 4.21
CA GLN A 176 -9.98 2.21 4.66
C GLN A 176 -11.33 2.49 4.00
N LYS A 177 -11.44 2.37 2.68
CA LYS A 177 -12.70 2.55 1.95
C LYS A 177 -13.79 1.58 2.42
N THR A 178 -13.40 0.35 2.72
CA THR A 178 -14.33 -0.68 3.21
C THR A 178 -14.84 -0.35 4.62
N GLU A 179 -13.97 0.16 5.49
CA GLU A 179 -14.34 0.63 6.84
C GLU A 179 -15.30 1.82 6.77
N GLU A 180 -14.97 2.83 5.96
CA GLU A 180 -15.82 4.00 5.76
C GLU A 180 -17.21 3.61 5.23
N LEU A 181 -17.25 2.67 4.28
CA LEU A 181 -18.51 2.16 3.75
C LEU A 181 -19.33 1.41 4.79
N LEU A 182 -18.69 0.60 5.64
CA LEU A 182 -19.34 -0.12 6.72
C LEU A 182 -19.89 0.84 7.79
N GLU A 183 -19.17 1.91 8.09
CA GLU A 183 -19.65 2.95 9.01
C GLU A 183 -20.88 3.65 8.44
N ASN A 184 -20.85 4.05 7.17
CA ASN A 184 -21.99 4.66 6.48
C ASN A 184 -23.21 3.75 6.48
N ILE A 185 -23.04 2.46 6.23
CA ILE A 185 -24.12 1.46 6.32
C ILE A 185 -24.76 1.43 7.71
N ASN A 186 -23.95 1.48 8.78
CA ASN A 186 -24.47 1.52 10.15
C ASN A 186 -25.26 2.80 10.43
N ILE A 187 -24.81 3.95 9.92
CA ILE A 187 -25.52 5.23 10.04
C ILE A 187 -26.89 5.14 9.35
N VAL A 188 -26.94 4.66 8.10
CA VAL A 188 -28.19 4.51 7.36
C VAL A 188 -29.17 3.56 8.06
N LEU A 189 -28.69 2.46 8.64
CA LEU A 189 -29.55 1.56 9.44
C LEU A 189 -30.15 2.23 10.68
N LEU A 190 -29.38 3.10 11.33
CA LEU A 190 -29.86 3.89 12.47
C LEU A 190 -30.90 4.93 12.03
N GLU A 191 -30.69 5.57 10.88
CA GLU A 191 -31.65 6.50 10.27
C GLU A 191 -32.98 5.80 9.96
N ILE A 192 -32.94 4.66 9.26
CA ILE A 192 -34.15 3.83 8.98
C ILE A 192 -34.92 3.56 10.27
N LYS A 193 -34.23 3.12 11.32
CA LYS A 193 -34.88 2.82 12.62
C LYS A 193 -35.48 4.06 13.25
N SER A 194 -34.80 5.21 13.15
CA SER A 194 -35.27 6.48 13.69
C SER A 194 -36.48 6.99 12.94
N GLU A 195 -36.48 6.96 11.59
CA GLU A 195 -37.60 7.38 10.76
C GLU A 195 -38.86 6.57 11.05
N ILE A 196 -38.75 5.24 11.06
CA ILE A 196 -39.91 4.35 11.40
C ILE A 196 -40.48 4.67 12.78
N LYS A 197 -39.62 4.96 13.76
CA LYS A 197 -40.05 5.26 15.13
C LYS A 197 -40.71 6.64 15.24
N ASN A 198 -40.17 7.63 14.55
CA ASN A 198 -40.61 9.03 14.68
C ASN A 198 -41.95 9.27 13.96
N GLU A 199 -42.18 8.61 12.84
CA GLU A 199 -43.39 8.80 12.05
C GLU A 199 -44.60 8.06 12.58
N HIS A 200 -44.49 7.32 13.71
CA HIS A 200 -45.62 6.64 14.39
C HIS A 200 -46.53 5.84 13.46
N LEU A 201 -45.96 5.19 12.46
CA LEU A 201 -46.72 4.41 11.49
C LEU A 201 -47.52 3.33 12.22
N PRO A 202 -48.87 3.19 11.95
CA PRO A 202 -49.75 2.24 12.64
C PRO A 202 -49.27 0.81 12.53
N LEU A 203 -48.77 0.43 11.35
CA LEU A 203 -48.23 -0.89 11.10
C LEU A 203 -47.11 -0.79 10.04
N VAL A 204 -45.93 -1.28 10.40
CA VAL A 204 -44.90 -1.61 9.40
C VAL A 204 -45.15 -3.05 8.99
N ASN A 205 -45.40 -3.30 7.74
CA ASN A 205 -45.68 -4.64 7.18
C ASN A 205 -44.56 -5.61 7.62
N ASP A 206 -44.92 -6.85 7.99
CA ASP A 206 -43.97 -7.88 8.45
C ASP A 206 -42.80 -8.08 7.48
N SER A 207 -43.04 -7.95 6.16
CA SER A 207 -41.98 -7.99 5.15
C SER A 207 -40.85 -6.93 5.37
N TYR A 208 -41.21 -5.72 5.82
CA TYR A 208 -40.18 -4.69 6.14
C TYR A 208 -39.40 -5.01 7.41
N ARG A 209 -40.08 -5.62 8.41
CA ARG A 209 -39.40 -6.08 9.63
C ARG A 209 -38.38 -7.15 9.32
N ASP A 210 -38.74 -8.09 8.43
CA ASP A 210 -37.83 -9.14 7.96
C ASP A 210 -36.64 -8.55 7.20
N TYR A 211 -36.86 -7.60 6.29
CA TYR A 211 -35.76 -6.92 5.57
C TYR A 211 -34.85 -6.12 6.50
N ILE A 212 -35.40 -5.47 7.51
CA ILE A 212 -34.60 -4.77 8.52
C ILE A 212 -33.77 -5.77 9.32
N ALA A 213 -34.37 -6.88 9.78
CA ALA A 213 -33.67 -7.93 10.50
C ALA A 213 -32.55 -8.55 9.65
N ASP A 214 -32.82 -8.86 8.39
CA ASP A 214 -31.82 -9.37 7.44
C ASP A 214 -30.66 -8.38 7.23
N SER A 215 -30.97 -7.10 7.16
CA SER A 215 -29.94 -6.05 7.02
C SER A 215 -29.02 -5.99 8.25
N TYR A 216 -29.59 -6.08 9.46
CA TYR A 216 -28.79 -6.17 10.68
C TYR A 216 -27.95 -7.45 10.74
N ASN A 217 -28.54 -8.60 10.35
CA ASN A 217 -27.83 -9.87 10.28
C ASN A 217 -26.63 -9.80 9.32
N LYS A 218 -26.79 -9.19 8.14
CA LYS A 218 -25.69 -8.98 7.18
C LYS A 218 -24.55 -8.15 7.78
N VAL A 219 -24.86 -7.08 8.50
CA VAL A 219 -23.85 -6.26 9.17
C VAL A 219 -23.13 -7.04 10.27
N GLU A 220 -23.86 -7.84 11.07
CA GLU A 220 -23.25 -8.69 12.09
C GLU A 220 -22.38 -9.81 11.49
N GLU A 221 -22.79 -10.42 10.36
CA GLU A 221 -21.98 -11.36 9.60
C GLU A 221 -20.66 -10.73 9.13
N ILE A 222 -20.71 -9.49 8.62
CA ILE A 222 -19.52 -8.75 8.20
C ILE A 222 -18.60 -8.48 9.40
N LYS A 223 -19.14 -8.04 10.53
CA LYS A 223 -18.34 -7.83 11.76
C LYS A 223 -17.70 -9.13 12.24
N HIS A 224 -18.43 -10.23 12.19
CA HIS A 224 -17.92 -11.54 12.55
C HIS A 224 -16.82 -12.00 11.60
N PHE A 225 -17.01 -11.82 10.28
CA PHE A 225 -16.00 -12.13 9.27
C PHE A 225 -14.71 -11.32 9.50
N LYS A 226 -14.83 -10.02 9.78
CA LYS A 226 -13.72 -9.13 10.08
C LYS A 226 -12.96 -9.50 11.36
N ALA A 227 -13.65 -10.07 12.35
CA ALA A 227 -13.03 -10.48 13.62
C ALA A 227 -12.10 -11.71 13.47
N HIS A 228 -12.26 -12.51 12.42
CA HIS A 228 -11.44 -13.69 12.16
C HIS A 228 -10.26 -13.33 11.26
N LYS A 229 -9.15 -12.96 11.90
CA LYS A 229 -7.90 -12.64 11.18
C LYS A 229 -7.07 -13.89 10.91
N PRO A 230 -6.32 -13.95 9.80
CA PRO A 230 -6.25 -12.95 8.73
C PRO A 230 -7.49 -12.95 7.83
N VAL A 231 -7.87 -11.76 7.33
CA VAL A 231 -9.09 -11.54 6.54
C VAL A 231 -8.79 -11.54 5.04
N VAL A 232 -9.60 -12.21 4.23
CA VAL A 232 -9.56 -12.07 2.77
C VAL A 232 -10.20 -10.73 2.37
N LEU A 233 -9.38 -9.73 2.11
CA LEU A 233 -9.83 -8.34 1.90
C LEU A 233 -10.84 -8.21 0.74
N ASN A 234 -10.62 -8.89 -0.38
CA ASN A 234 -11.53 -8.86 -1.51
C ASN A 234 -12.93 -9.43 -1.15
N GLU A 235 -12.98 -10.48 -0.33
CA GLU A 235 -14.26 -11.02 0.15
C GLU A 235 -14.94 -10.07 1.13
N LEU A 236 -14.17 -9.41 1.99
CA LEU A 236 -14.71 -8.39 2.90
C LEU A 236 -15.32 -7.23 2.10
N CYS A 237 -14.60 -6.71 1.10
CA CYS A 237 -15.11 -5.66 0.21
C CYS A 237 -16.43 -6.08 -0.45
N ALA A 238 -16.47 -7.28 -1.06
CA ALA A 238 -17.67 -7.78 -1.73
C ALA A 238 -18.88 -7.93 -0.78
N LYS A 239 -18.65 -8.40 0.46
CA LYS A 239 -19.70 -8.51 1.48
C LYS A 239 -20.23 -7.14 1.89
N VAL A 240 -19.34 -6.15 2.10
CA VAL A 240 -19.72 -4.79 2.48
C VAL A 240 -20.48 -4.09 1.35
N GLU A 241 -20.03 -4.22 0.09
CA GLU A 241 -20.74 -3.68 -1.08
C GLU A 241 -22.11 -4.32 -1.25
N GLY A 242 -22.21 -5.64 -1.11
CA GLY A 242 -23.49 -6.35 -1.17
C GLY A 242 -24.46 -5.93 -0.05
N ALA A 243 -23.96 -5.67 1.15
CA ALA A 243 -24.76 -5.14 2.25
C ALA A 243 -25.23 -3.70 1.97
N ARG A 244 -24.35 -2.84 1.45
CA ARG A 244 -24.68 -1.48 1.03
C ARG A 244 -25.88 -1.48 0.09
N ASP A 245 -25.81 -2.27 -0.98
CA ASP A 245 -26.86 -2.28 -2.01
C ASP A 245 -28.24 -2.70 -1.46
N VAL A 246 -28.25 -3.63 -0.52
CA VAL A 246 -29.49 -4.06 0.15
C VAL A 246 -30.03 -2.98 1.09
N ILE A 247 -29.15 -2.37 1.87
CA ILE A 247 -29.52 -1.42 2.93
C ILE A 247 -29.98 -0.08 2.32
N TYR A 248 -29.32 0.40 1.28
CA TYR A 248 -29.77 1.61 0.57
C TYR A 248 -31.11 1.40 -0.14
N LYS A 249 -31.34 0.23 -0.73
CA LYS A 249 -32.68 -0.10 -1.27
C LYS A 249 -33.74 -0.15 -0.17
N LEU A 250 -33.40 -0.66 1.00
CA LEU A 250 -34.30 -0.66 2.15
C LEU A 250 -34.60 0.78 2.60
N TYR A 251 -33.59 1.64 2.68
CA TYR A 251 -33.74 3.07 3.01
C TYR A 251 -34.72 3.75 2.04
N ASP A 252 -34.50 3.64 0.75
CA ASP A 252 -35.38 4.22 -0.27
C ASP A 252 -36.81 3.70 -0.15
N ASN A 253 -36.99 2.41 0.10
CA ASN A 253 -38.32 1.81 0.27
C ASN A 253 -39.05 2.31 1.53
N VAL A 254 -38.34 2.41 2.66
CA VAL A 254 -38.86 2.95 3.92
C VAL A 254 -39.21 4.42 3.77
N HIS A 255 -38.34 5.20 3.18
CA HIS A 255 -38.61 6.62 2.91
C HIS A 255 -39.83 6.82 2.01
N ASN A 256 -39.94 6.07 0.90
CA ASN A 256 -41.11 6.10 0.04
C ASN A 256 -42.41 5.67 0.75
N MET A 257 -42.31 4.69 1.66
CA MET A 257 -43.45 4.24 2.47
C MET A 257 -43.96 5.36 3.41
N ILE A 258 -43.02 6.06 4.09
CA ILE A 258 -43.32 7.18 4.98
C ILE A 258 -43.96 8.33 4.20
N VAL A 259 -43.37 8.73 3.10
CA VAL A 259 -43.92 9.77 2.22
C VAL A 259 -45.34 9.40 1.75
N THR A 260 -45.55 8.14 1.34
CA THR A 260 -46.85 7.65 0.91
C THR A 260 -47.87 7.68 2.04
N ALA A 261 -47.50 7.25 3.25
CA ALA A 261 -48.36 7.30 4.43
C ALA A 261 -48.82 8.72 4.74
N GLY A 262 -47.88 9.67 4.74
CA GLY A 262 -48.18 11.09 4.94
C GLY A 262 -49.11 11.68 3.83
N MET A 263 -48.99 11.21 2.59
CA MET A 263 -49.91 11.61 1.51
C MET A 263 -51.31 11.06 1.72
N VAL A 264 -51.43 9.81 2.23
CA VAL A 264 -52.72 9.21 2.59
C VAL A 264 -53.42 10.02 3.67
N GLU A 265 -52.69 10.36 4.76
CA GLU A 265 -53.24 11.16 5.85
C GLU A 265 -53.77 12.50 5.35
N ASP A 266 -52.95 13.24 4.55
CA ASP A 266 -53.33 14.52 3.98
C ASP A 266 -54.61 14.40 3.10
N ALA A 267 -54.69 13.35 2.27
CA ALA A 267 -55.82 13.09 1.41
C ALA A 267 -57.07 12.77 2.21
N ILE A 268 -56.99 11.89 3.21
CA ILE A 268 -58.11 11.54 4.09
C ILE A 268 -58.57 12.75 4.91
N VAL A 269 -57.64 13.49 5.53
CA VAL A 269 -57.97 14.70 6.30
C VAL A 269 -58.69 15.73 5.42
N TYR A 270 -58.19 15.95 4.20
CA TYR A 270 -58.84 16.87 3.28
C TYR A 270 -60.25 16.40 2.88
N ALA A 271 -60.41 15.12 2.50
CA ALA A 271 -61.68 14.56 2.05
C ALA A 271 -62.73 14.41 3.17
N ASN A 272 -62.31 14.39 4.45
CA ASN A 272 -63.21 14.28 5.60
C ASN A 272 -64.31 15.36 5.66
N ARG A 273 -64.07 16.55 5.07
CA ARG A 273 -65.08 17.62 4.98
C ARG A 273 -66.35 17.23 4.23
N TYR A 274 -66.23 16.25 3.31
CA TYR A 274 -67.31 15.75 2.48
C TYR A 274 -68.03 14.52 3.08
N ARG A 275 -67.49 13.93 4.15
CA ARG A 275 -67.94 12.68 4.75
C ARG A 275 -69.41 12.74 5.23
N SER A 276 -69.84 13.86 5.78
CA SER A 276 -71.19 14.06 6.24
C SER A 276 -72.21 14.33 5.12
N MET A 277 -71.72 14.75 3.93
CA MET A 277 -72.57 15.11 2.81
C MET A 277 -72.88 13.94 1.88
N PHE A 278 -71.92 12.98 1.78
CA PHE A 278 -72.02 11.88 0.85
C PHE A 278 -71.72 10.53 1.52
N LEU A 279 -72.69 9.60 1.52
CA LEU A 279 -72.56 8.27 2.13
C LEU A 279 -71.44 7.46 1.45
N GLU A 280 -71.29 7.59 0.13
CA GLU A 280 -70.21 6.92 -0.64
C GLU A 280 -68.83 7.37 -0.17
N VAL A 281 -68.63 8.66 0.05
CA VAL A 281 -67.35 9.22 0.56
C VAL A 281 -67.04 8.64 1.94
N ASN A 282 -68.07 8.54 2.83
CA ASN A 282 -67.85 7.93 4.14
C ASN A 282 -67.41 6.47 4.04
N THR A 283 -68.00 5.70 3.16
CA THR A 283 -67.70 4.27 2.97
C THR A 283 -66.26 4.08 2.46
N GLU A 284 -65.91 4.79 1.41
CA GLU A 284 -64.59 4.64 0.78
C GLU A 284 -63.46 5.24 1.67
N LEU A 285 -63.67 6.37 2.36
CA LEU A 285 -62.69 6.88 3.32
C LEU A 285 -62.50 5.92 4.49
N THR A 286 -63.54 5.27 4.97
CA THR A 286 -63.43 4.21 5.99
C THR A 286 -62.56 3.03 5.48
N LYS A 287 -62.75 2.65 4.22
CA LYS A 287 -61.92 1.64 3.55
C LYS A 287 -60.46 2.09 3.47
N ALA A 288 -60.18 3.34 3.07
CA ALA A 288 -58.81 3.90 3.04
C ALA A 288 -58.19 3.90 4.44
N GLU A 289 -58.93 4.26 5.48
CA GLU A 289 -58.46 4.23 6.88
C GLU A 289 -58.12 2.81 7.36
N VAL A 290 -58.90 1.80 6.96
CA VAL A 290 -58.63 0.39 7.28
C VAL A 290 -57.37 -0.07 6.58
N LEU A 291 -57.20 0.22 5.29
CA LEU A 291 -56.00 -0.10 4.53
C LEU A 291 -54.78 0.59 5.14
N PHE A 292 -54.90 1.86 5.52
CA PHE A 292 -53.84 2.61 6.20
C PHE A 292 -53.41 1.95 7.52
N ARG A 293 -54.38 1.56 8.37
CA ARG A 293 -54.09 0.86 9.63
C ARG A 293 -53.45 -0.51 9.44
N ASN A 294 -53.73 -1.16 8.31
CA ASN A 294 -53.13 -2.44 7.95
C ASN A 294 -51.74 -2.29 7.30
N GLY A 295 -51.21 -1.08 7.12
CA GLY A 295 -49.91 -0.82 6.49
C GLY A 295 -49.95 -0.91 4.94
N GLU A 296 -51.16 -0.97 4.35
CA GLU A 296 -51.35 -1.01 2.90
C GLU A 296 -51.40 0.42 2.31
N TYR A 297 -50.37 1.21 2.55
CA TYR A 297 -50.35 2.66 2.27
C TYR A 297 -50.63 3.00 0.80
N ARG A 298 -50.10 2.22 -0.16
CA ARG A 298 -50.33 2.44 -1.60
C ARG A 298 -51.80 2.24 -1.97
N ASN A 299 -52.40 1.17 -1.46
CA ASN A 299 -53.82 0.89 -1.69
C ASN A 299 -54.74 1.94 -1.02
N ALA A 300 -54.36 2.35 0.21
CA ALA A 300 -55.06 3.43 0.91
C ALA A 300 -54.97 4.77 0.15
N LEU A 301 -53.81 5.10 -0.37
CA LEU A 301 -53.57 6.31 -1.17
C LEU A 301 -54.49 6.29 -2.43
N GLN A 302 -54.46 5.18 -3.17
CA GLN A 302 -55.28 5.05 -4.39
C GLN A 302 -56.76 5.31 -4.11
N VAL A 303 -57.31 4.70 -3.04
CA VAL A 303 -58.72 4.90 -2.67
C VAL A 303 -58.99 6.35 -2.27
N ALA A 304 -58.11 6.98 -1.50
CA ALA A 304 -58.25 8.37 -1.05
C ALA A 304 -58.16 9.37 -2.24
N VAL A 305 -57.21 9.14 -3.16
CA VAL A 305 -57.02 9.96 -4.35
C VAL A 305 -58.23 9.82 -5.30
N ASP A 306 -58.71 8.61 -5.54
CA ASP A 306 -59.87 8.36 -6.41
C ASP A 306 -61.13 9.12 -5.94
N ILE A 307 -61.27 9.25 -4.63
CA ILE A 307 -62.39 10.04 -4.05
C ILE A 307 -62.16 11.51 -4.27
N LEU A 308 -60.96 12.00 -3.96
CA LEU A 308 -60.57 13.41 -4.12
C LEU A 308 -60.76 13.86 -5.56
N GLU A 309 -60.31 13.08 -6.52
CA GLU A 309 -60.43 13.40 -7.94
C GLU A 309 -61.87 13.40 -8.43
N ARG A 310 -62.75 12.59 -7.83
CA ARG A 310 -64.20 12.64 -8.11
C ARG A 310 -64.86 13.88 -7.50
N LEU A 311 -64.43 14.31 -6.34
CA LEU A 311 -65.00 15.49 -5.65
C LEU A 311 -64.44 16.82 -6.15
N GLU A 312 -63.14 16.91 -6.28
CA GLU A 312 -62.41 18.09 -6.72
C GLU A 312 -61.26 17.67 -7.66
N PRO A 313 -61.50 17.59 -8.99
CA PRO A 313 -60.45 17.22 -9.94
C PRO A 313 -59.20 18.11 -9.85
N GLY A 314 -58.02 17.52 -9.81
CA GLY A 314 -56.70 18.21 -9.70
C GLY A 314 -56.31 18.63 -8.29
N LYS A 315 -57.15 18.36 -7.29
CA LYS A 315 -56.88 18.79 -5.90
C LYS A 315 -55.75 18.02 -5.25
N TYR A 316 -55.61 16.77 -5.59
CA TYR A 316 -54.51 15.95 -5.08
C TYR A 316 -53.15 16.50 -5.52
N GLU A 317 -52.98 16.89 -6.76
CA GLU A 317 -51.76 17.53 -7.26
C GLU A 317 -51.44 18.83 -6.50
N GLU A 318 -52.46 19.63 -6.20
CA GLU A 318 -52.28 20.87 -5.41
C GLU A 318 -51.82 20.57 -3.97
N LEU A 319 -52.30 19.50 -3.34
CA LEU A 319 -51.86 19.08 -2.01
C LEU A 319 -50.41 18.67 -2.00
N ILE A 320 -49.95 17.90 -3.02
CA ILE A 320 -48.55 17.50 -3.16
C ILE A 320 -47.65 18.73 -3.32
N LYS A 321 -47.98 19.64 -4.24
CA LYS A 321 -47.19 20.88 -4.47
C LYS A 321 -47.06 21.73 -3.23
N ARG A 322 -48.08 21.82 -2.40
CA ARG A 322 -48.06 22.54 -1.12
C ARG A 322 -47.11 21.90 -0.10
N LYS A 323 -46.97 20.59 -0.13
CA LYS A 323 -46.10 19.84 0.79
C LYS A 323 -44.61 20.00 0.37
N GLU A 324 -44.31 19.92 -0.92
CA GLU A 324 -42.98 20.15 -1.47
C GLU A 324 -42.43 21.54 -1.15
N ILE A 325 -43.32 22.57 -1.22
CA ILE A 325 -42.92 23.97 -0.87
C ILE A 325 -42.68 24.13 0.65
N LYS A 326 -43.30 23.32 1.49
CA LYS A 326 -43.09 23.39 2.96
C LYS A 326 -41.88 22.60 3.46
N SER A 327 -41.41 21.64 2.68
CA SER A 327 -40.24 20.80 2.98
C SER A 327 -38.93 21.29 2.37
N ALA A 328 -38.97 22.28 1.48
CA ALA A 328 -37.83 23.00 0.92
C ALA A 328 -37.49 24.27 1.77
#